data_0fc158bf8eb8b25bcc5af5b1c8bf4cde
#
_entry.id   0fc158bf8eb8b25bcc5af5b1c8bf4cde
#
_cell.length_a   1.000
_cell.length_b   1.000
_cell.length_c   1.000
_cell.angle_alpha   90.00
_cell.angle_beta   90.00
_cell.angle_gamma   90.00
#
_symmetry.space_group_name_H-M   'P 1'
#
loop_
_entity.id
_entity.type
_entity.pdbx_description
1 polymer ?
#
loop_
_entity_poly.entity_id
_entity_poly.type
_entity_poly.pdbx_seq_one_letter_code
_entity_poly.pdbx_strand_id
1 'polypeptide(L)'
;MNKYHLQQIFKNYIDRFEEFNSDDRTKSSEYYKWEMPKPFKMSMDKALKAENEEVFKYELDNIRKITHDFIDSGKTLPFAGLVKAADKEWETVQRMFRELYKPDDGNLDIRQEKIESFLAQANHLKDKNNLSDLYKSDFRSVTAYLFLYDPDYNYIYKPTHAQDFQDCIEFYGDFGEGDHVNLKAYYQMCDWLVDAIRETPSIKETNKLRAPKFKKEPYLDTEWHILAYDIIYCCSAYNLFRGITFIHHTSKERKVLWEKQQKAQELYEKLKAAQEEKKILDAAMDELGKWLVVGESVTFKSFGKAAPVEKGIIIKKGSTIITIDFGDGNIKTIDWMSTVTNGYLK
;
A
#
# COMPACT_ATOMS: atom_id res chain seq x y z
N MET A 1 -5.44 1.06 11.51
CA MET A 1 -5.22 -0.41 11.32
C MET A 1 -4.69 -1.02 12.61
N ASN A 2 -5.17 -2.20 12.97
CA ASN A 2 -4.90 -2.86 14.25
C ASN A 2 -3.56 -3.63 14.19
N LYS A 3 -2.49 -3.00 14.68
CA LYS A 3 -1.14 -3.60 14.70
C LYS A 3 -1.07 -4.85 15.60
N TYR A 4 -1.88 -4.93 16.66
CA TYR A 4 -1.89 -6.09 17.54
C TYR A 4 -2.45 -7.34 16.82
N HIS A 5 -3.55 -7.20 16.09
CA HIS A 5 -4.10 -8.28 15.28
C HIS A 5 -3.11 -8.74 14.21
N LEU A 6 -2.43 -7.79 13.54
CA LEU A 6 -1.41 -8.16 12.56
C LEU A 6 -0.23 -8.91 13.18
N GLN A 7 0.26 -8.49 14.33
CA GLN A 7 1.31 -9.22 15.06
C GLN A 7 0.87 -10.64 15.42
N GLN A 8 -0.39 -10.82 15.83
CA GLN A 8 -0.92 -12.16 16.11
C GLN A 8 -1.02 -13.01 14.82
N ILE A 9 -1.44 -12.42 13.69
CA ILE A 9 -1.40 -13.10 12.38
C ILE A 9 0.02 -13.52 12.04
N PHE A 10 1.00 -12.64 12.18
CA PHE A 10 2.40 -12.97 11.90
C PHE A 10 2.91 -14.11 12.80
N LYS A 11 2.58 -14.06 14.09
CA LYS A 11 2.91 -15.15 15.01
C LYS A 11 2.28 -16.47 14.55
N ASN A 12 0.99 -16.47 14.24
CA ASN A 12 0.29 -17.68 13.78
C ASN A 12 0.86 -18.20 12.45
N TYR A 13 1.28 -17.30 11.55
CA TYR A 13 1.94 -17.66 10.30
C TYR A 13 3.28 -18.34 10.53
N ILE A 14 4.11 -17.82 11.43
CA ILE A 14 5.41 -18.39 11.80
C ILE A 14 5.22 -19.76 12.48
N ASP A 15 4.36 -19.82 13.51
CA ASP A 15 4.14 -21.03 14.30
C ASP A 15 3.60 -22.21 13.46
N ARG A 16 2.87 -21.90 12.38
CA ARG A 16 2.21 -22.90 11.54
C ARG A 16 2.80 -23.03 10.13
N PHE A 17 3.96 -22.42 9.90
CA PHE A 17 4.58 -22.34 8.58
C PHE A 17 4.72 -23.72 7.90
N GLU A 18 5.12 -24.75 8.63
CA GLU A 18 5.29 -26.12 8.08
C GLU A 18 3.95 -26.78 7.70
N GLU A 19 2.83 -26.35 8.24
CA GLU A 19 1.52 -26.93 7.88
C GLU A 19 1.14 -26.65 6.44
N PHE A 20 1.48 -25.47 5.91
CA PHE A 20 1.15 -25.03 4.55
C PHE A 20 2.37 -24.90 3.62
N ASN A 21 3.54 -25.34 4.07
CA ASN A 21 4.76 -25.43 3.27
C ASN A 21 5.44 -26.82 3.36
N SER A 22 4.66 -27.87 3.60
CA SER A 22 5.16 -29.23 3.69
C SER A 22 5.45 -29.82 2.30
N ASP A 23 6.51 -30.63 2.20
CA ASP A 23 6.75 -31.48 1.02
C ASP A 23 5.86 -32.72 0.95
N ASP A 24 5.08 -32.96 1.99
CA ASP A 24 4.13 -34.06 2.04
C ASP A 24 3.00 -33.84 1.02
N ARG A 25 2.91 -34.73 0.05
CA ARG A 25 1.88 -34.69 -1.01
C ARG A 25 0.43 -34.77 -0.48
N THR A 26 0.25 -35.17 0.76
CA THR A 26 -1.05 -35.23 1.45
C THR A 26 -1.44 -33.90 2.08
N LYS A 27 -0.52 -32.94 2.15
CA LYS A 27 -0.72 -31.60 2.71
C LYS A 27 -0.61 -30.55 1.62
N SER A 28 -1.35 -29.48 1.81
CA SER A 28 -1.27 -28.32 0.91
C SER A 28 0.11 -27.68 1.00
N SER A 29 0.60 -27.22 -0.12
CA SER A 29 1.90 -26.55 -0.21
C SER A 29 1.72 -25.22 -0.96
N GLU A 30 2.06 -24.12 -0.33
CA GLU A 30 1.85 -22.78 -0.88
C GLU A 30 3.09 -22.21 -1.60
N TYR A 31 4.22 -22.92 -1.60
CA TYR A 31 5.46 -22.45 -2.24
C TYR A 31 5.35 -22.34 -3.77
N TYR A 32 4.38 -23.00 -4.41
CA TYR A 32 4.10 -22.86 -5.86
C TYR A 32 3.86 -21.41 -6.29
N LYS A 33 3.40 -20.54 -5.39
CA LYS A 33 3.16 -19.13 -5.67
C LYS A 33 4.42 -18.39 -6.12
N TRP A 34 5.58 -18.81 -5.63
CA TRP A 34 6.89 -18.29 -6.05
C TRP A 34 7.41 -18.97 -7.31
N GLU A 35 6.96 -20.19 -7.61
CA GLU A 35 7.43 -20.95 -8.77
C GLU A 35 6.68 -20.61 -10.07
N MET A 36 5.48 -20.03 -9.97
CA MET A 36 4.64 -19.75 -11.15
C MET A 36 5.02 -18.51 -11.96
N PRO A 37 5.44 -17.37 -11.39
CA PRO A 37 5.62 -16.13 -12.15
C PRO A 37 6.62 -16.26 -13.30
N LYS A 38 7.79 -16.87 -13.07
CA LYS A 38 8.80 -17.02 -14.13
C LYS A 38 8.31 -17.80 -15.36
N PRO A 39 7.81 -19.05 -15.23
CA PRO A 39 7.32 -19.79 -16.39
C PRO A 39 6.06 -19.15 -17.00
N PHE A 40 5.20 -18.51 -16.20
CA PHE A 40 4.06 -17.75 -16.72
C PHE A 40 4.53 -16.63 -17.65
N LYS A 41 5.44 -15.76 -17.14
CA LYS A 41 5.98 -14.64 -17.92
C LYS A 41 6.67 -15.10 -19.20
N MET A 42 7.48 -16.15 -19.10
CA MET A 42 8.18 -16.70 -20.26
C MET A 42 7.23 -17.16 -21.37
N SER A 43 6.17 -17.90 -21.02
CA SER A 43 5.17 -18.35 -22.00
C SER A 43 4.33 -17.18 -22.51
N MET A 44 3.98 -16.23 -21.61
CA MET A 44 3.22 -15.05 -22.03
C MET A 44 4.01 -14.15 -22.98
N ASP A 45 5.29 -13.91 -22.72
CA ASP A 45 6.16 -13.13 -23.62
C ASP A 45 6.27 -13.78 -25.04
N LYS A 46 6.28 -15.12 -25.10
CA LYS A 46 6.24 -15.84 -26.37
C LYS A 46 4.87 -15.72 -27.05
N ALA A 47 3.78 -15.88 -26.29
CA ALA A 47 2.43 -15.70 -26.81
C ALA A 47 2.23 -14.29 -27.38
N LEU A 48 2.70 -13.25 -26.68
CA LEU A 48 2.58 -11.86 -27.12
C LEU A 48 3.40 -11.57 -28.39
N LYS A 49 4.47 -12.33 -28.65
CA LYS A 49 5.32 -12.20 -29.84
C LYS A 49 4.92 -13.16 -30.96
N ALA A 50 3.95 -14.04 -30.74
CA ALA A 50 3.54 -15.01 -31.75
C ALA A 50 2.99 -14.31 -32.99
N GLU A 51 3.45 -14.77 -34.17
CA GLU A 51 3.07 -14.27 -35.49
C GLU A 51 1.97 -15.14 -36.14
N ASN A 52 1.60 -16.25 -35.50
CA ASN A 52 0.59 -17.17 -36.00
C ASN A 52 -0.20 -17.80 -34.85
N GLU A 53 -1.36 -18.33 -35.21
CA GLU A 53 -2.32 -18.93 -34.29
C GLU A 53 -1.75 -20.12 -33.53
N GLU A 54 -1.00 -20.99 -34.19
CA GLU A 54 -0.50 -22.23 -33.61
C GLU A 54 0.45 -21.98 -32.46
N VAL A 55 1.41 -21.07 -32.60
CA VAL A 55 2.36 -20.69 -31.56
C VAL A 55 1.64 -20.00 -30.42
N PHE A 56 0.72 -19.08 -30.72
CA PHE A 56 -0.06 -18.38 -29.70
C PHE A 56 -0.85 -19.35 -28.81
N LYS A 57 -1.61 -20.24 -29.43
CA LYS A 57 -2.44 -21.23 -28.72
C LYS A 57 -1.59 -22.21 -27.92
N TYR A 58 -0.46 -22.66 -28.47
CA TYR A 58 0.47 -23.53 -27.75
C TYR A 58 0.96 -22.88 -26.45
N GLU A 59 1.35 -21.62 -26.48
CA GLU A 59 1.81 -20.92 -25.29
C GLU A 59 0.68 -20.62 -24.30
N LEU A 60 -0.54 -20.32 -24.78
CA LEU A 60 -1.70 -20.20 -23.87
C LEU A 60 -2.01 -21.53 -23.17
N ASP A 61 -1.93 -22.65 -23.87
CA ASP A 61 -2.11 -23.97 -23.25
C ASP A 61 -1.03 -24.28 -22.21
N ASN A 62 0.21 -23.86 -22.44
CA ASN A 62 1.28 -23.97 -21.46
C ASN A 62 0.98 -23.14 -20.21
N ILE A 63 0.56 -21.88 -20.38
CA ILE A 63 0.15 -21.02 -19.28
C ILE A 63 -0.99 -21.67 -18.49
N ARG A 64 -2.01 -22.17 -19.17
CA ARG A 64 -3.13 -22.86 -18.52
C ARG A 64 -2.69 -24.02 -17.65
N LYS A 65 -1.74 -24.85 -18.14
CA LYS A 65 -1.19 -25.97 -17.39
C LYS A 65 -0.41 -25.51 -16.15
N ILE A 66 0.32 -24.40 -16.25
CA ILE A 66 1.08 -23.80 -15.13
C ILE A 66 0.14 -23.26 -14.05
N THR A 67 -0.99 -22.68 -14.45
CA THR A 67 -1.84 -21.85 -13.57
C THR A 67 -3.19 -22.47 -13.24
N HIS A 68 -3.45 -23.74 -13.64
CA HIS A 68 -4.76 -24.37 -13.56
C HIS A 68 -5.40 -24.25 -12.16
N ASP A 69 -4.70 -24.65 -11.11
CA ASP A 69 -5.23 -24.66 -9.76
C ASP A 69 -5.23 -23.27 -9.09
N PHE A 70 -4.63 -22.30 -9.73
CA PHE A 70 -4.49 -20.94 -9.21
C PHE A 70 -5.51 -19.97 -9.79
N ILE A 71 -5.72 -20.02 -11.11
CA ILE A 71 -6.63 -19.15 -11.85
C ILE A 71 -7.96 -19.85 -12.12
N ASP A 72 -7.91 -21.04 -12.71
CA ASP A 72 -9.05 -21.85 -13.04
C ASP A 72 -9.46 -22.69 -11.82
N SER A 73 -10.30 -22.13 -10.95
CA SER A 73 -10.85 -22.86 -9.79
C SER A 73 -12.09 -23.65 -10.20
N GLY A 74 -12.46 -24.70 -9.47
CA GLY A 74 -13.58 -25.58 -9.81
C GLY A 74 -14.96 -24.90 -10.03
N LYS A 75 -15.10 -23.61 -9.65
CA LYS A 75 -16.31 -22.81 -9.86
C LYS A 75 -16.28 -21.96 -11.12
N THR A 76 -15.11 -21.51 -11.55
CA THR A 76 -14.93 -20.68 -12.74
C THR A 76 -13.60 -21.05 -13.42
N LEU A 77 -13.59 -21.01 -14.75
CA LEU A 77 -12.46 -21.37 -15.59
C LEU A 77 -12.11 -20.22 -16.56
N PRO A 78 -11.80 -19.02 -16.05
CA PRO A 78 -11.66 -17.82 -16.86
C PRO A 78 -10.51 -17.92 -17.89
N PHE A 79 -9.37 -18.51 -17.52
CA PHE A 79 -8.27 -18.68 -18.47
C PHE A 79 -8.57 -19.73 -19.54
N ALA A 80 -9.21 -20.83 -19.17
CA ALA A 80 -9.70 -21.82 -20.14
C ALA A 80 -10.72 -21.19 -21.11
N GLY A 81 -11.52 -20.22 -20.65
CA GLY A 81 -12.39 -19.42 -21.50
C GLY A 81 -11.65 -18.63 -22.58
N LEU A 82 -10.54 -17.99 -22.21
CA LEU A 82 -9.67 -17.25 -23.14
C LEU A 82 -8.99 -18.19 -24.14
N VAL A 83 -8.54 -19.37 -23.70
CA VAL A 83 -8.00 -20.41 -24.60
C VAL A 83 -9.05 -20.82 -25.64
N LYS A 84 -10.30 -21.07 -25.21
CA LYS A 84 -11.41 -21.39 -26.14
C LYS A 84 -11.77 -20.24 -27.08
N ALA A 85 -11.74 -19.00 -26.61
CA ALA A 85 -11.97 -17.83 -27.44
C ALA A 85 -10.86 -17.66 -28.49
N ALA A 86 -9.63 -17.99 -28.14
CA ALA A 86 -8.50 -17.96 -29.06
C ALA A 86 -8.59 -18.97 -30.20
N ASP A 87 -9.42 -20.03 -30.07
CA ASP A 87 -9.69 -20.97 -31.19
C ASP A 87 -10.35 -20.28 -32.39
N LYS A 88 -11.00 -19.15 -32.18
CA LYS A 88 -11.67 -18.38 -33.23
C LYS A 88 -11.13 -16.97 -33.43
N GLU A 89 -10.55 -16.38 -32.39
CA GLU A 89 -10.20 -14.96 -32.35
C GLU A 89 -8.85 -14.73 -31.67
N TRP A 90 -7.83 -15.50 -32.01
CA TRP A 90 -6.54 -15.47 -31.35
C TRP A 90 -5.86 -14.10 -31.37
N GLU A 91 -5.94 -13.34 -32.47
CA GLU A 91 -5.38 -11.97 -32.56
C GLU A 91 -6.06 -11.01 -31.59
N THR A 92 -7.36 -11.18 -31.39
CA THR A 92 -8.11 -10.37 -30.41
C THR A 92 -7.66 -10.68 -29.00
N VAL A 93 -7.54 -11.96 -28.63
CA VAL A 93 -7.05 -12.36 -27.30
C VAL A 93 -5.61 -11.90 -27.09
N GLN A 94 -4.74 -12.02 -28.10
CA GLN A 94 -3.36 -11.54 -28.03
C GLN A 94 -3.31 -10.03 -27.79
N ARG A 95 -4.11 -9.25 -28.54
CA ARG A 95 -4.20 -7.80 -28.39
C ARG A 95 -4.69 -7.41 -26.99
N MET A 96 -5.69 -8.10 -26.44
CA MET A 96 -6.17 -7.86 -25.07
C MET A 96 -5.04 -7.99 -24.04
N PHE A 97 -4.23 -9.04 -24.11
CA PHE A 97 -3.09 -9.19 -23.21
C PHE A 97 -1.99 -8.14 -23.46
N ARG A 98 -1.72 -7.76 -24.71
CA ARG A 98 -0.79 -6.67 -25.03
C ARG A 98 -1.22 -5.35 -24.39
N GLU A 99 -2.53 -5.02 -24.44
CA GLU A 99 -3.06 -3.82 -23.82
C GLU A 99 -2.99 -3.90 -22.28
N LEU A 100 -3.31 -5.07 -21.70
CA LEU A 100 -3.24 -5.27 -20.26
C LEU A 100 -1.84 -5.04 -19.69
N TYR A 101 -0.80 -5.51 -20.40
CA TYR A 101 0.59 -5.43 -19.95
C TYR A 101 1.34 -4.18 -20.41
N LYS A 102 0.68 -3.21 -21.05
CA LYS A 102 1.30 -1.91 -21.33
C LYS A 102 1.76 -1.25 -20.02
N PRO A 103 2.91 -0.59 -19.99
CA PRO A 103 3.33 0.19 -18.84
C PRO A 103 2.24 1.18 -18.38
N ASP A 104 2.14 1.41 -17.09
CA ASP A 104 1.24 2.41 -16.49
C ASP A 104 1.98 3.32 -15.50
N ASP A 105 3.31 3.17 -15.41
CA ASP A 105 4.20 3.97 -14.57
C ASP A 105 3.74 4.05 -13.10
N GLY A 106 3.07 2.97 -12.62
CA GLY A 106 2.53 2.89 -11.27
C GLY A 106 1.20 3.62 -11.07
N ASN A 107 0.59 4.16 -12.13
CA ASN A 107 -0.70 4.82 -12.04
C ASN A 107 -1.85 3.80 -11.92
N LEU A 108 -2.42 3.70 -10.72
CA LEU A 108 -3.48 2.75 -10.42
C LEU A 108 -4.81 3.04 -11.13
N ASP A 109 -5.09 4.28 -11.54
CA ASP A 109 -6.28 4.59 -12.33
C ASP A 109 -6.16 4.00 -13.72
N ILE A 110 -5.02 4.17 -14.38
CA ILE A 110 -4.72 3.57 -15.69
C ILE A 110 -4.76 2.05 -15.58
N ARG A 111 -4.20 1.47 -14.50
CA ARG A 111 -4.23 0.03 -14.27
C ARG A 111 -5.64 -0.51 -14.10
N GLN A 112 -6.48 0.19 -13.35
CA GLN A 112 -7.88 -0.17 -13.19
C GLN A 112 -8.63 -0.13 -14.51
N GLU A 113 -8.47 0.93 -15.31
CA GLU A 113 -9.07 1.03 -16.65
C GLU A 113 -8.67 -0.13 -17.56
N LYS A 114 -7.40 -0.55 -17.53
CA LYS A 114 -6.93 -1.72 -18.30
C LYS A 114 -7.60 -3.01 -17.85
N ILE A 115 -7.73 -3.22 -16.52
CA ILE A 115 -8.40 -4.41 -15.97
C ILE A 115 -9.86 -4.43 -16.40
N GLU A 116 -10.58 -3.32 -16.26
CA GLU A 116 -11.99 -3.19 -16.63
C GLU A 116 -12.19 -3.40 -18.14
N SER A 117 -11.33 -2.80 -18.96
CA SER A 117 -11.33 -2.99 -20.42
C SER A 117 -11.09 -4.45 -20.82
N PHE A 118 -10.11 -5.11 -20.16
CA PHE A 118 -9.85 -6.53 -20.38
C PHE A 118 -11.05 -7.39 -20.00
N LEU A 119 -11.65 -7.14 -18.85
CA LEU A 119 -12.86 -7.86 -18.38
C LEU A 119 -14.02 -7.72 -19.36
N ALA A 120 -14.30 -6.50 -19.80
CA ALA A 120 -15.37 -6.24 -20.76
C ALA A 120 -15.15 -7.01 -22.07
N GLN A 121 -13.92 -6.99 -22.60
CA GLN A 121 -13.56 -7.70 -23.83
C GLN A 121 -13.63 -9.22 -23.66
N ALA A 122 -13.09 -9.77 -22.54
CA ALA A 122 -13.09 -11.20 -22.28
C ALA A 122 -14.53 -11.75 -22.15
N ASN A 123 -15.39 -11.04 -21.42
CA ASN A 123 -16.79 -11.44 -21.26
C ASN A 123 -17.58 -11.27 -22.56
N HIS A 124 -17.31 -10.22 -23.35
CA HIS A 124 -17.89 -10.09 -24.70
C HIS A 124 -17.48 -11.26 -25.60
N LEU A 125 -16.20 -11.67 -25.61
CA LEU A 125 -15.76 -12.83 -26.39
C LEU A 125 -16.42 -14.13 -25.92
N LYS A 126 -16.60 -14.31 -24.60
CA LYS A 126 -17.33 -15.45 -24.04
C LYS A 126 -18.76 -15.50 -24.61
N ASP A 127 -19.49 -14.39 -24.56
CA ASP A 127 -20.88 -14.31 -25.03
C ASP A 127 -20.98 -14.48 -26.56
N LYS A 128 -20.14 -13.78 -27.33
CA LYS A 128 -20.06 -13.89 -28.79
C LYS A 128 -19.79 -15.31 -29.27
N ASN A 129 -18.98 -16.06 -28.52
CA ASN A 129 -18.64 -17.44 -28.83
C ASN A 129 -19.59 -18.47 -28.20
N ASN A 130 -20.68 -18.04 -27.56
CA ASN A 130 -21.66 -18.86 -26.85
C ASN A 130 -21.00 -19.81 -25.82
N LEU A 131 -19.98 -19.34 -25.11
CA LEU A 131 -19.33 -20.13 -24.07
C LEU A 131 -20.15 -20.05 -22.76
N SER A 132 -20.10 -21.12 -21.98
CA SER A 132 -20.76 -21.20 -20.68
C SER A 132 -20.28 -20.11 -19.70
N ASP A 133 -21.14 -19.74 -18.75
CA ASP A 133 -20.78 -18.83 -17.65
C ASP A 133 -19.65 -19.35 -16.76
N LEU A 134 -19.36 -20.65 -16.82
CA LEU A 134 -18.16 -21.23 -16.22
C LEU A 134 -16.86 -20.54 -16.68
N TYR A 135 -16.85 -20.00 -17.91
CA TYR A 135 -15.69 -19.32 -18.53
C TYR A 135 -15.70 -17.80 -18.34
N LYS A 136 -16.59 -17.27 -17.51
CA LYS A 136 -16.65 -15.84 -17.21
C LYS A 136 -15.35 -15.39 -16.54
N SER A 137 -14.74 -14.33 -17.07
CA SER A 137 -13.63 -13.63 -16.41
C SER A 137 -14.16 -12.73 -15.31
N ASP A 138 -13.41 -12.63 -14.23
CA ASP A 138 -13.68 -11.78 -13.08
C ASP A 138 -12.45 -10.94 -12.73
N PHE A 139 -12.61 -9.96 -11.84
CA PHE A 139 -11.52 -9.08 -11.43
C PHE A 139 -10.36 -9.87 -10.81
N ARG A 140 -10.66 -10.95 -10.07
CA ARG A 140 -9.66 -11.86 -9.49
C ARG A 140 -8.75 -12.47 -10.55
N SER A 141 -9.33 -12.94 -11.64
CA SER A 141 -8.55 -13.59 -12.72
C SER A 141 -7.60 -12.60 -13.40
N VAL A 142 -8.08 -11.37 -13.69
CA VAL A 142 -7.25 -10.38 -14.38
C VAL A 142 -6.14 -9.84 -13.47
N THR A 143 -6.42 -9.61 -12.20
CA THR A 143 -5.37 -9.24 -11.24
C THR A 143 -4.34 -10.36 -11.05
N ALA A 144 -4.76 -11.64 -11.16
CA ALA A 144 -3.83 -12.76 -11.15
C ALA A 144 -2.93 -12.79 -12.40
N TYR A 145 -3.45 -12.42 -13.59
CA TYR A 145 -2.63 -12.31 -14.79
C TYR A 145 -1.55 -11.23 -14.64
N LEU A 146 -1.92 -10.06 -14.12
CA LEU A 146 -0.98 -8.97 -13.85
C LEU A 146 0.10 -9.37 -12.85
N PHE A 147 -0.33 -9.97 -11.72
CA PHE A 147 0.57 -10.42 -10.68
C PHE A 147 1.56 -11.49 -11.18
N LEU A 148 1.10 -12.51 -11.91
CA LEU A 148 1.98 -13.54 -12.43
C LEU A 148 2.94 -13.03 -13.51
N TYR A 149 2.57 -11.99 -14.23
CA TYR A 149 3.42 -11.36 -15.23
C TYR A 149 4.49 -10.46 -14.59
N ASP A 150 4.12 -9.71 -13.55
CA ASP A 150 5.01 -8.80 -12.83
C ASP A 150 4.60 -8.66 -11.36
N PRO A 151 5.06 -9.58 -10.49
CA PRO A 151 4.71 -9.56 -9.07
C PRO A 151 5.16 -8.30 -8.33
N ASP A 152 6.28 -7.68 -8.73
CA ASP A 152 6.84 -6.53 -8.01
C ASP A 152 5.95 -5.28 -8.09
N TYR A 153 5.02 -5.23 -9.05
CA TYR A 153 4.12 -4.09 -9.25
C TYR A 153 2.65 -4.39 -9.02
N ASN A 154 2.29 -5.66 -8.77
CA ASN A 154 0.90 -6.07 -8.74
C ASN A 154 0.56 -6.91 -7.52
N TYR A 155 -0.72 -6.84 -7.10
CA TYR A 155 -1.33 -7.70 -6.09
C TYR A 155 -2.51 -8.47 -6.68
N ILE A 156 -2.76 -9.68 -6.17
CA ILE A 156 -3.93 -10.46 -6.54
C ILE A 156 -5.10 -10.08 -5.63
N TYR A 157 -6.22 -9.71 -6.22
CA TYR A 157 -7.44 -9.44 -5.49
C TYR A 157 -8.32 -10.70 -5.42
N LYS A 158 -8.41 -11.34 -4.26
CA LYS A 158 -9.41 -12.38 -3.94
C LYS A 158 -10.41 -11.80 -2.95
N PRO A 159 -11.66 -11.50 -3.38
CA PRO A 159 -12.60 -10.70 -2.58
C PRO A 159 -12.79 -11.19 -1.15
N THR A 160 -13.16 -12.48 -0.96
CA THR A 160 -13.40 -13.05 0.37
C THR A 160 -12.17 -12.94 1.28
N HIS A 161 -10.99 -13.34 0.79
CA HIS A 161 -9.76 -13.29 1.58
C HIS A 161 -9.35 -11.85 1.92
N ALA A 162 -9.50 -10.94 0.96
CA ALA A 162 -9.23 -9.52 1.17
C ALA A 162 -10.18 -8.89 2.20
N GLN A 163 -11.47 -9.23 2.14
CA GLN A 163 -12.48 -8.72 3.07
C GLN A 163 -12.30 -9.27 4.48
N ASP A 164 -12.05 -10.56 4.64
CA ASP A 164 -11.76 -11.15 5.96
C ASP A 164 -10.52 -10.53 6.58
N PHE A 165 -9.46 -10.35 5.78
CA PHE A 165 -8.22 -9.77 6.25
C PHE A 165 -8.41 -8.29 6.66
N GLN A 166 -9.07 -7.48 5.82
CA GLN A 166 -9.33 -6.06 6.12
C GLN A 166 -10.13 -5.87 7.41
N ASP A 167 -11.18 -6.69 7.62
CA ASP A 167 -11.98 -6.62 8.84
C ASP A 167 -11.14 -6.98 10.07
N CYS A 168 -10.30 -8.02 9.98
CA CYS A 168 -9.43 -8.44 11.07
C CYS A 168 -8.41 -7.36 11.46
N ILE A 169 -7.80 -6.68 10.49
CA ILE A 169 -6.80 -5.63 10.76
C ILE A 169 -7.42 -4.23 10.91
N GLU A 170 -8.74 -4.13 10.90
CA GLU A 170 -9.48 -2.86 11.00
C GLU A 170 -9.05 -1.83 9.93
N PHE A 171 -8.85 -2.31 8.72
CA PHE A 171 -8.72 -1.47 7.53
C PHE A 171 -10.08 -1.44 6.84
N TYR A 172 -10.72 -0.29 6.73
CA TYR A 172 -12.10 -0.20 6.23
C TYR A 172 -12.20 0.44 4.84
N GLY A 173 -11.14 0.36 4.03
CA GLY A 173 -11.17 0.81 2.64
C GLY A 173 -12.31 0.17 1.86
N ASP A 174 -13.00 0.95 1.06
CA ASP A 174 -14.04 0.43 0.17
C ASP A 174 -13.38 -0.22 -1.05
N PHE A 175 -13.37 -1.54 -1.08
CA PHE A 175 -12.83 -2.31 -2.23
C PHE A 175 -13.80 -2.41 -3.39
N GLY A 176 -15.00 -1.82 -3.30
CA GLY A 176 -16.04 -1.96 -4.30
C GLY A 176 -16.76 -3.31 -4.24
N GLU A 177 -17.64 -3.54 -5.20
CA GLU A 177 -18.47 -4.76 -5.29
C GLU A 177 -18.53 -5.29 -6.73
N GLY A 178 -18.55 -6.62 -6.87
CA GLY A 178 -18.71 -7.30 -8.16
C GLY A 178 -17.58 -6.99 -9.14
N ASP A 179 -17.95 -6.43 -10.29
CA ASP A 179 -17.00 -6.06 -11.34
C ASP A 179 -16.46 -4.61 -11.17
N HIS A 180 -16.89 -3.89 -10.12
CA HIS A 180 -16.45 -2.53 -9.78
C HIS A 180 -15.56 -2.54 -8.53
N VAL A 181 -14.33 -2.97 -8.68
CA VAL A 181 -13.35 -3.03 -7.60
C VAL A 181 -12.56 -1.72 -7.54
N ASN A 182 -12.38 -1.17 -6.34
CA ASN A 182 -11.51 -0.03 -6.09
C ASN A 182 -10.07 -0.51 -5.86
N LEU A 183 -9.30 -0.55 -6.92
CA LEU A 183 -7.92 -1.03 -6.89
C LEU A 183 -7.03 -0.23 -5.93
N LYS A 184 -7.21 1.10 -5.88
CA LYS A 184 -6.42 1.97 -4.98
C LYS A 184 -6.59 1.61 -3.51
N ALA A 185 -7.82 1.41 -3.07
CA ALA A 185 -8.08 1.05 -1.68
C ALA A 185 -7.48 -0.32 -1.33
N TYR A 186 -7.55 -1.28 -2.24
CA TYR A 186 -6.96 -2.59 -2.05
C TYR A 186 -5.43 -2.54 -1.99
N TYR A 187 -4.79 -1.83 -2.94
CA TYR A 187 -3.35 -1.66 -2.97
C TYR A 187 -2.83 -0.96 -1.72
N GLN A 188 -3.53 0.08 -1.24
CA GLN A 188 -3.17 0.76 0.01
C GLN A 188 -3.12 -0.19 1.22
N MET A 189 -4.05 -1.15 1.31
CA MET A 189 -4.01 -2.17 2.36
C MET A 189 -2.80 -3.11 2.18
N CYS A 190 -2.54 -3.55 0.95
CA CYS A 190 -1.42 -4.45 0.64
C CYS A 190 -0.07 -3.76 0.88
N ASP A 191 0.09 -2.50 0.47
CA ASP A 191 1.31 -1.71 0.71
C ASP A 191 1.59 -1.57 2.20
N TRP A 192 0.54 -1.29 3.01
CA TRP A 192 0.68 -1.26 4.45
C TRP A 192 1.12 -2.61 5.04
N LEU A 193 0.60 -3.72 4.52
CA LEU A 193 1.05 -5.06 4.94
C LEU A 193 2.51 -5.29 4.54
N VAL A 194 2.90 -4.90 3.33
CA VAL A 194 4.29 -5.00 2.85
C VAL A 194 5.24 -4.20 3.75
N ASP A 195 4.86 -2.98 4.13
CA ASP A 195 5.67 -2.17 5.06
C ASP A 195 5.82 -2.87 6.42
N ALA A 196 4.75 -3.45 6.94
CA ALA A 196 4.80 -4.22 8.18
C ALA A 196 5.68 -5.49 8.05
N ILE A 197 5.68 -6.17 6.90
CA ILE A 197 6.58 -7.29 6.60
C ILE A 197 8.03 -6.81 6.60
N ARG A 198 8.33 -5.68 5.96
CA ARG A 198 9.67 -5.08 5.92
C ARG A 198 10.20 -4.76 7.31
N GLU A 199 9.33 -4.29 8.20
CA GLU A 199 9.64 -3.98 9.60
C GLU A 199 9.76 -5.20 10.52
N THR A 200 9.35 -6.41 10.07
CA THR A 200 9.30 -7.62 10.90
C THR A 200 10.32 -8.66 10.46
N PRO A 201 11.53 -8.70 11.08
CA PRO A 201 12.60 -9.64 10.69
C PRO A 201 12.17 -11.12 10.76
N SER A 202 11.39 -11.51 11.77
CA SER A 202 10.98 -12.91 11.96
C SER A 202 10.15 -13.45 10.80
N ILE A 203 9.27 -12.66 10.19
CA ILE A 203 8.51 -13.06 9.01
C ILE A 203 9.44 -13.27 7.81
N LYS A 204 10.42 -12.38 7.62
CA LYS A 204 11.39 -12.49 6.53
C LYS A 204 12.28 -13.73 6.68
N GLU A 205 12.75 -14.02 7.88
CA GLU A 205 13.53 -15.24 8.15
C GLU A 205 12.70 -16.50 7.94
N THR A 206 11.44 -16.52 8.39
CA THR A 206 10.54 -17.65 8.14
C THR A 206 10.31 -17.87 6.64
N ASN A 207 10.17 -16.79 5.86
CA ASN A 207 10.01 -16.91 4.40
C ASN A 207 11.20 -17.57 3.73
N LYS A 208 12.44 -17.37 4.23
CA LYS A 208 13.65 -18.01 3.70
C LYS A 208 13.63 -19.54 3.86
N LEU A 209 12.88 -20.07 4.81
CA LEU A 209 12.74 -21.51 5.02
C LEU A 209 12.06 -22.24 3.83
N ARG A 210 11.47 -21.48 2.89
CA ARG A 210 10.96 -22.04 1.62
C ARG A 210 12.07 -22.44 0.65
N ALA A 211 13.21 -21.78 0.69
CA ALA A 211 14.25 -21.92 -0.32
C ALA A 211 14.62 -23.39 -0.64
N PRO A 212 14.82 -24.31 0.35
CA PRO A 212 15.14 -25.69 0.06
C PRO A 212 13.96 -26.51 -0.49
N LYS A 213 12.74 -25.99 -0.47
CA LYS A 213 11.50 -26.69 -0.86
C LYS A 213 11.11 -26.46 -2.30
N PHE A 214 11.68 -25.46 -2.98
CA PHE A 214 11.38 -25.17 -4.37
C PHE A 214 11.83 -26.28 -5.30
N LYS A 215 10.92 -26.70 -6.18
CA LYS A 215 11.18 -27.72 -7.24
C LYS A 215 11.58 -27.09 -8.56
N LYS A 216 11.25 -25.82 -8.73
CA LYS A 216 11.61 -24.99 -9.89
C LYS A 216 12.30 -23.74 -9.39
N GLU A 217 12.97 -23.03 -10.28
CA GLU A 217 13.58 -21.75 -9.94
C GLU A 217 12.49 -20.72 -9.52
N PRO A 218 12.50 -20.27 -8.26
CA PRO A 218 11.48 -19.37 -7.77
C PRO A 218 11.67 -17.94 -8.32
N TYR A 219 10.59 -17.16 -8.32
CA TYR A 219 10.65 -15.72 -8.44
C TYR A 219 11.29 -15.11 -7.19
N LEU A 220 12.18 -14.15 -7.36
CA LEU A 220 12.80 -13.44 -6.25
C LEU A 220 11.87 -12.29 -5.81
N ASP A 221 11.08 -12.53 -4.78
CA ASP A 221 10.08 -11.60 -4.23
C ASP A 221 10.77 -10.49 -3.41
N THR A 222 11.43 -9.54 -4.10
CA THR A 222 12.17 -8.44 -3.47
C THR A 222 11.26 -7.40 -2.86
N GLU A 223 10.09 -7.20 -3.46
CA GLU A 223 9.08 -6.25 -3.01
C GLU A 223 8.10 -6.83 -1.99
N TRP A 224 8.17 -8.14 -1.68
CA TRP A 224 7.34 -8.84 -0.71
C TRP A 224 5.85 -8.97 -1.10
N HIS A 225 5.52 -8.79 -2.35
CA HIS A 225 4.14 -8.85 -2.83
C HIS A 225 3.59 -10.28 -2.83
N ILE A 226 4.44 -11.27 -3.18
CA ILE A 226 4.03 -12.68 -3.13
C ILE A 226 3.80 -13.10 -1.67
N LEU A 227 4.69 -12.69 -0.77
CA LEU A 227 4.54 -12.97 0.66
C LEU A 227 3.31 -12.28 1.26
N ALA A 228 3.04 -11.03 0.90
CA ALA A 228 1.85 -10.32 1.34
C ALA A 228 0.57 -11.03 0.89
N TYR A 229 0.50 -11.44 -0.38
CA TYR A 229 -0.61 -12.24 -0.88
C TYR A 229 -0.72 -13.59 -0.17
N ASP A 230 0.40 -14.27 0.08
CA ASP A 230 0.42 -15.56 0.78
C ASP A 230 -0.14 -15.43 2.21
N ILE A 231 0.25 -14.39 2.95
CA ILE A 231 -0.28 -14.12 4.29
C ILE A 231 -1.80 -13.88 4.24
N ILE A 232 -2.28 -13.00 3.35
CA ILE A 232 -3.73 -12.72 3.18
C ILE A 232 -4.49 -14.01 2.86
N TYR A 233 -3.98 -14.82 1.94
CA TYR A 233 -4.59 -16.10 1.57
C TYR A 233 -4.60 -17.08 2.74
N CYS A 234 -3.48 -17.27 3.41
CA CYS A 234 -3.33 -18.22 4.51
C CYS A 234 -4.19 -17.85 5.73
N CYS A 235 -4.54 -16.57 5.91
CA CYS A 235 -5.45 -16.15 6.98
C CYS A 235 -6.78 -16.91 6.93
N SER A 236 -7.42 -16.97 5.77
CA SER A 236 -8.68 -17.70 5.61
C SER A 236 -8.47 -19.19 5.34
N ALA A 237 -7.49 -19.56 4.48
CA ALA A 237 -7.26 -20.94 4.07
C ALA A 237 -6.77 -21.85 5.21
N TYR A 238 -5.96 -21.30 6.11
CA TYR A 238 -5.34 -22.04 7.22
C TYR A 238 -5.69 -21.47 8.59
N ASN A 239 -6.73 -20.62 8.67
CA ASN A 239 -7.23 -20.04 9.93
C ASN A 239 -6.12 -19.38 10.77
N LEU A 240 -5.33 -18.46 10.14
CA LEU A 240 -4.37 -17.65 10.87
C LEU A 240 -5.02 -16.56 11.73
N PHE A 241 -6.33 -16.41 11.64
CA PHE A 241 -7.13 -15.56 12.55
C PHE A 241 -7.32 -16.18 13.94
N ARG A 242 -6.82 -17.37 14.18
CA ARG A 242 -6.94 -18.07 15.46
C ARG A 242 -6.46 -17.20 16.62
N GLY A 243 -7.31 -17.07 17.65
CA GLY A 243 -7.04 -16.24 18.83
C GLY A 243 -7.30 -14.75 18.65
N ILE A 244 -7.85 -14.35 17.48
CA ILE A 244 -8.27 -12.99 17.21
C ILE A 244 -9.80 -12.96 17.11
N THR A 245 -10.42 -12.03 17.81
CA THR A 245 -11.86 -11.76 17.67
C THR A 245 -12.04 -10.47 16.87
N PHE A 246 -12.75 -10.55 15.76
CA PHE A 246 -13.09 -9.41 14.92
C PHE A 246 -14.51 -9.56 14.35
N ILE A 247 -15.06 -8.48 13.81
CA ILE A 247 -16.41 -8.40 13.29
C ILE A 247 -16.35 -8.30 11.77
N HIS A 248 -17.14 -9.12 11.09
CA HIS A 248 -17.37 -8.97 9.66
C HIS A 248 -18.35 -7.84 9.41
N HIS A 249 -17.94 -6.87 8.60
CA HIS A 249 -18.76 -5.71 8.25
C HIS A 249 -19.37 -5.86 6.87
N THR A 250 -20.53 -5.27 6.68
CA THR A 250 -21.12 -5.06 5.35
C THR A 250 -20.38 -3.93 4.62
N SER A 251 -20.50 -3.88 3.30
CA SER A 251 -19.92 -2.79 2.50
C SER A 251 -20.38 -1.40 2.95
N LYS A 252 -21.64 -1.27 3.39
CA LYS A 252 -22.16 -0.01 3.93
C LYS A 252 -21.49 0.39 5.24
N GLU A 253 -21.32 -0.56 6.16
CA GLU A 253 -20.64 -0.33 7.43
C GLU A 253 -19.17 0.03 7.21
N ARG A 254 -18.47 -0.70 6.33
CA ARG A 254 -17.07 -0.38 5.96
C ARG A 254 -16.94 1.04 5.43
N LYS A 255 -17.83 1.48 4.56
CA LYS A 255 -17.82 2.85 4.04
C LYS A 255 -17.91 3.90 5.15
N VAL A 256 -18.84 3.72 6.10
CA VAL A 256 -18.97 4.65 7.24
C VAL A 256 -17.73 4.64 8.13
N LEU A 257 -17.15 3.46 8.38
CA LEU A 257 -15.93 3.32 9.18
C LEU A 257 -14.72 3.93 8.47
N TRP A 258 -14.63 3.75 7.15
CA TRP A 258 -13.59 4.36 6.33
C TRP A 258 -13.63 5.89 6.40
N GLU A 259 -14.81 6.49 6.22
CA GLU A 259 -14.97 7.94 6.33
C GLU A 259 -14.53 8.47 7.71
N LYS A 260 -14.82 7.72 8.79
CA LYS A 260 -14.35 8.05 10.13
C LYS A 260 -12.83 7.94 10.26
N GLN A 261 -12.23 6.88 9.70
CA GLN A 261 -10.78 6.71 9.72
C GLN A 261 -10.06 7.82 8.93
N GLN A 262 -10.56 8.19 7.75
CA GLN A 262 -9.98 9.27 6.95
C GLN A 262 -10.00 10.61 7.72
N LYS A 263 -11.15 10.97 8.31
CA LYS A 263 -11.26 12.19 9.14
C LYS A 263 -10.30 12.18 10.34
N ALA A 264 -10.16 11.03 11.01
CA ALA A 264 -9.23 10.88 12.11
C ALA A 264 -7.77 11.02 11.66
N GLN A 265 -7.42 10.44 10.51
CA GLN A 265 -6.08 10.58 9.94
C GLN A 265 -5.77 12.01 9.53
N GLU A 266 -6.68 12.69 8.85
CA GLU A 266 -6.52 14.11 8.48
C GLU A 266 -6.32 15.01 9.71
N LEU A 267 -7.08 14.75 10.78
CA LEU A 267 -6.93 15.48 12.03
C LEU A 267 -5.57 15.22 12.68
N TYR A 268 -5.13 13.95 12.70
CA TYR A 268 -3.82 13.57 13.23
C TYR A 268 -2.67 14.26 12.48
N GLU A 269 -2.71 14.26 11.13
CA GLU A 269 -1.69 14.92 10.31
C GLU A 269 -1.66 16.44 10.54
N LYS A 270 -2.82 17.08 10.67
CA LYS A 270 -2.91 18.51 11.03
C LYS A 270 -2.30 18.80 12.38
N LEU A 271 -2.59 17.97 13.40
CA LEU A 271 -2.02 18.13 14.74
C LEU A 271 -0.51 17.91 14.75
N LYS A 272 -0.03 16.92 14.00
CA LYS A 272 1.41 16.64 13.86
C LYS A 272 2.14 17.81 13.18
N ALA A 273 1.58 18.34 12.10
CA ALA A 273 2.13 19.51 11.42
C ALA A 273 2.18 20.74 12.34
N ALA A 274 1.10 21.02 13.07
CA ALA A 274 1.07 22.12 14.03
C ALA A 274 2.07 21.95 15.19
N GLN A 275 2.31 20.72 15.65
CA GLN A 275 3.33 20.44 16.66
C GLN A 275 4.75 20.68 16.11
N GLU A 276 5.00 20.31 14.87
CA GLU A 276 6.30 20.52 14.23
C GLU A 276 6.56 22.01 13.98
N GLU A 277 5.57 22.75 13.48
CA GLU A 277 5.65 24.21 13.35
C GLU A 277 5.94 24.87 14.69
N LYS A 278 5.28 24.42 15.78
CA LYS A 278 5.54 24.94 17.12
C LYS A 278 6.98 24.68 17.56
N LYS A 279 7.53 23.48 17.33
CA LYS A 279 8.92 23.16 17.66
C LYS A 279 9.92 24.03 16.90
N ILE A 280 9.66 24.26 15.60
CA ILE A 280 10.50 25.13 14.76
C ILE A 280 10.45 26.58 15.31
N LEU A 281 9.26 27.05 15.65
CA LEU A 281 9.07 28.38 16.23
C LEU A 281 9.79 28.51 17.58
N ASP A 282 9.62 27.54 18.49
CA ASP A 282 10.26 27.51 19.80
C ASP A 282 11.81 27.53 19.64
N ALA A 283 12.35 26.73 18.71
CA ALA A 283 13.79 26.70 18.42
C ALA A 283 14.30 28.05 17.84
N ALA A 284 13.53 28.67 16.95
CA ALA A 284 13.86 29.97 16.39
C ALA A 284 13.81 31.08 17.47
N MET A 285 12.84 30.98 18.39
CA MET A 285 12.74 31.89 19.54
C MET A 285 13.93 31.76 20.47
N ASP A 286 14.33 30.54 20.79
CA ASP A 286 15.50 30.29 21.63
C ASP A 286 16.77 30.86 20.97
N GLU A 287 16.94 30.69 19.68
CA GLU A 287 18.08 31.23 18.92
C GLU A 287 18.08 32.77 18.92
N LEU A 288 16.93 33.38 18.61
CA LEU A 288 16.74 34.84 18.66
C LEU A 288 16.97 35.43 20.06
N GLY A 289 16.63 34.65 21.12
CA GLY A 289 16.80 35.08 22.49
C GLY A 289 18.21 34.90 23.09
N LYS A 290 19.10 34.15 22.42
CA LYS A 290 20.44 33.82 23.00
C LYS A 290 21.27 35.03 23.34
N TRP A 291 21.24 36.08 22.53
CA TRP A 291 21.99 37.29 22.75
C TRP A 291 21.37 38.25 23.79
N LEU A 292 20.11 38.03 24.18
CA LEU A 292 19.46 38.82 25.22
C LEU A 292 19.82 38.28 26.60
N VAL A 293 20.94 38.76 27.13
CA VAL A 293 21.47 38.34 28.44
C VAL A 293 21.25 39.44 29.46
N VAL A 294 20.84 39.08 30.68
CA VAL A 294 20.72 40.05 31.80
C VAL A 294 22.09 40.68 32.09
N GLY A 295 22.15 41.98 32.14
CA GLY A 295 23.39 42.74 32.26
C GLY A 295 23.97 43.27 30.96
N GLU A 296 23.52 42.77 29.81
CA GLU A 296 23.99 43.27 28.51
C GLU A 296 23.25 44.54 28.10
N SER A 297 23.98 45.39 27.33
CA SER A 297 23.46 46.63 26.79
C SER A 297 22.72 46.37 25.49
N VAL A 298 21.52 46.90 25.36
CA VAL A 298 20.69 46.82 24.14
C VAL A 298 20.27 48.19 23.67
N THR A 299 20.02 48.28 22.37
CA THR A 299 19.49 49.48 21.74
C THR A 299 18.04 49.24 21.38
N PHE A 300 17.13 50.10 21.89
CA PHE A 300 15.69 50.03 21.63
C PHE A 300 15.21 51.27 20.89
N LYS A 301 14.45 51.05 19.82
CA LYS A 301 13.76 52.10 19.08
C LYS A 301 12.26 52.00 19.36
N SER A 302 11.67 53.06 19.94
CA SER A 302 10.24 53.15 20.15
C SER A 302 9.44 53.12 18.82
N PHE A 303 8.18 52.74 18.88
CA PHE A 303 7.34 52.67 17.68
C PHE A 303 7.11 54.06 17.10
N GLY A 304 7.41 54.20 15.78
CA GLY A 304 7.19 55.46 15.03
C GLY A 304 8.41 55.86 14.20
N LYS A 305 8.18 56.55 13.02
CA LYS A 305 9.24 56.93 12.07
C LYS A 305 10.28 57.88 12.67
N ALA A 306 9.93 58.72 13.65
CA ALA A 306 10.80 59.70 14.28
C ALA A 306 11.13 59.37 15.76
N ALA A 307 10.88 58.14 16.18
CA ALA A 307 11.10 57.76 17.57
C ALA A 307 12.61 57.70 17.92
N PRO A 308 13.00 58.20 19.09
CA PRO A 308 14.40 58.19 19.52
C PRO A 308 14.88 56.74 19.72
N VAL A 309 16.17 56.54 19.52
CA VAL A 309 16.87 55.31 19.83
C VAL A 309 17.44 55.43 21.22
N GLU A 310 17.02 54.62 22.13
CA GLU A 310 17.47 54.59 23.55
C GLU A 310 18.40 53.43 23.79
N LYS A 311 19.41 53.60 24.59
CA LYS A 311 20.27 52.49 25.07
C LYS A 311 19.91 52.17 26.50
N GLY A 312 19.81 50.88 26.80
CA GLY A 312 19.49 50.43 28.15
C GLY A 312 20.18 49.09 28.44
N ILE A 313 20.05 48.66 29.69
CA ILE A 313 20.59 47.39 30.15
C ILE A 313 19.44 46.44 30.50
N ILE A 314 19.55 45.20 30.04
CA ILE A 314 18.58 44.17 30.36
C ILE A 314 18.69 43.83 31.86
N ILE A 315 17.68 44.12 32.65
CA ILE A 315 17.65 43.84 34.11
C ILE A 315 16.84 42.57 34.45
N LYS A 316 15.97 42.13 33.55
CA LYS A 316 15.22 40.89 33.69
C LYS A 316 14.85 40.31 32.34
N LYS A 317 14.91 38.98 32.24
CA LYS A 317 14.50 38.23 31.02
C LYS A 317 13.52 37.12 31.40
N GLY A 318 12.36 37.14 30.78
CA GLY A 318 11.39 36.04 30.75
C GLY A 318 11.32 35.35 29.40
N SER A 319 10.42 34.39 29.25
CA SER A 319 10.27 33.63 27.98
C SER A 319 9.88 34.50 26.79
N THR A 320 9.01 35.48 26.98
CA THR A 320 8.51 36.36 25.90
C THR A 320 8.76 37.84 26.16
N ILE A 321 9.09 38.22 27.41
CA ILE A 321 9.27 39.60 27.82
C ILE A 321 10.65 39.84 28.43
N ILE A 322 11.19 41.03 28.20
CA ILE A 322 12.39 41.54 28.88
C ILE A 322 12.04 42.85 29.56
N THR A 323 12.76 43.15 30.65
CA THR A 323 12.74 44.44 31.30
C THR A 323 14.09 45.12 31.09
N ILE A 324 14.08 46.35 30.57
CA ILE A 324 15.26 47.13 30.25
C ILE A 324 15.21 48.40 31.13
N ASP A 325 16.33 48.70 31.75
CA ASP A 325 16.59 49.96 32.42
C ASP A 325 17.34 50.90 31.51
N PHE A 326 16.76 52.03 31.17
CA PHE A 326 17.30 53.10 30.32
C PHE A 326 17.99 54.19 31.11
N GLY A 327 18.13 54.05 32.43
CA GLY A 327 18.66 55.05 33.32
C GLY A 327 17.59 56.01 33.90
N ASP A 328 17.96 56.75 34.93
CA ASP A 328 17.12 57.76 35.60
C ASP A 328 15.70 57.25 36.03
N GLY A 329 15.61 55.96 36.31
CA GLY A 329 14.34 55.35 36.68
C GLY A 329 13.40 55.03 35.52
N ASN A 330 13.87 55.15 34.27
CA ASN A 330 13.12 54.80 33.08
C ASN A 330 13.22 53.31 32.79
N ILE A 331 12.33 52.53 33.38
CA ILE A 331 12.30 51.07 33.24
C ILE A 331 11.12 50.70 32.31
N LYS A 332 11.38 49.94 31.22
CA LYS A 332 10.36 49.45 30.31
C LYS A 332 10.37 47.92 30.25
N THR A 333 9.16 47.33 30.26
CA THR A 333 8.97 45.89 29.97
C THR A 333 8.38 45.78 28.59
N ILE A 334 9.05 45.01 27.73
CA ILE A 334 8.69 44.86 26.30
C ILE A 334 8.60 43.40 25.94
N ASP A 335 7.72 43.08 24.96
CA ASP A 335 7.74 41.81 24.27
C ASP A 335 8.97 41.79 23.35
N TRP A 336 10.00 41.04 23.76
CA TRP A 336 11.27 41.05 23.05
C TRP A 336 11.16 40.37 21.69
N MET A 337 10.29 39.37 21.56
CA MET A 337 10.18 38.58 20.36
C MET A 337 9.66 39.44 19.19
N SER A 338 8.52 40.10 19.38
CA SER A 338 7.97 41.01 18.37
C SER A 338 8.90 42.20 18.09
N THR A 339 9.60 42.68 19.11
CA THR A 339 10.51 43.83 18.99
C THR A 339 11.81 43.48 18.26
N VAL A 340 12.38 42.28 18.47
CA VAL A 340 13.55 41.80 17.73
C VAL A 340 13.19 41.49 16.29
N THR A 341 12.09 40.77 16.08
CA THR A 341 11.62 40.41 14.72
C THR A 341 11.36 41.63 13.86
N ASN A 342 10.84 42.70 14.43
CA ASN A 342 10.60 43.96 13.72
C ASN A 342 11.80 44.93 13.70
N GLY A 343 12.96 44.51 14.22
CA GLY A 343 14.17 45.31 14.24
C GLY A 343 14.16 46.51 15.16
N TYR A 344 13.27 46.55 16.14
CA TYR A 344 13.19 47.63 17.15
C TYR A 344 14.15 47.41 18.34
N LEU A 345 14.59 46.20 18.54
CA LEU A 345 15.60 45.85 19.56
C LEU A 345 16.83 45.25 18.87
N LYS A 346 18.01 45.79 19.23
CA LYS A 346 19.31 45.35 18.69
C LYS A 346 20.35 45.29 19.78
#